data_64ae90944e8d91ca9325dd9ddca25ded
#
_entry.id   64ae90944e8d91ca9325dd9ddca25ded
#
_cell.length_a   1.000
_cell.length_b   1.000
_cell.length_c   1.000
_cell.angle_alpha   90.00
_cell.angle_beta   90.00
_cell.angle_gamma   90.00
#
_symmetry.space_group_name_H-M   'P 1'
#
loop_
_entity.id
_entity.type
_entity.pdbx_description
1 polymer ?
#
loop_
_entity_poly.entity_id
_entity_poly.type
_entity_poly.pdbx_seq_one_letter_code
_entity_poly.pdbx_strand_id
1 'polypeptide(L)'
;KHKSGYLIDCEKSQVDELYKQLSVYKLRSKVEILNLSNEFVIAAFSYEKFLTFEKVQDIPGFTLKFREDPIFLDPRNKKLGARLIINLEKLYLSLKKLDLHDADVNQYYLLSHRLGIVPKNLNQLQNKAFGIECNYDELNGIDFKKGCYVGQENTARIKLKNKLTKRLLPINIVKGELNEGE
;
A
#
# COMPACT_ATOMS: atom_id res chain seq x y z
N LYS A 1 11.93 -0.07 5.71
CA LYS A 1 13.12 -0.84 6.14
C LYS A 1 12.95 -1.24 7.60
N HIS A 2 13.25 -2.49 7.96
CA HIS A 2 13.12 -3.00 9.32
C HIS A 2 14.39 -3.78 9.69
N LYS A 3 15.07 -3.38 10.77
CA LYS A 3 16.33 -4.01 11.25
C LYS A 3 17.26 -4.35 10.07
N SER A 4 17.46 -5.63 9.78
CA SER A 4 18.32 -6.14 8.72
C SER A 4 17.61 -6.38 7.38
N GLY A 5 16.34 -6.01 7.24
CA GLY A 5 15.54 -6.35 6.06
C GLY A 5 14.44 -5.34 5.73
N TYR A 6 13.42 -5.83 5.06
CA TYR A 6 12.24 -5.09 4.66
C TYR A 6 10.98 -5.85 5.06
N LEU A 7 9.98 -5.12 5.55
CA LEU A 7 8.62 -5.63 5.65
C LEU A 7 7.87 -5.22 4.38
N ILE A 8 7.13 -6.15 3.81
CA ILE A 8 6.30 -5.94 2.63
C ILE A 8 4.86 -6.11 3.07
N ASP A 9 4.08 -5.06 2.86
CA ASP A 9 2.64 -5.02 3.08
C ASP A 9 1.93 -5.26 1.75
N CYS A 10 1.07 -6.27 1.69
CA CYS A 10 0.30 -6.61 0.51
C CYS A 10 -1.11 -7.09 0.87
N GLU A 11 -1.97 -7.18 -0.11
CA GLU A 11 -3.30 -7.76 0.05
C GLU A 11 -3.22 -9.22 0.47
N LYS A 12 -3.99 -9.61 1.49
CA LYS A 12 -3.95 -10.98 2.06
C LYS A 12 -4.20 -12.07 1.02
N SER A 13 -5.08 -11.81 0.06
CA SER A 13 -5.37 -12.74 -1.03
C SER A 13 -4.19 -12.98 -1.99
N GLN A 14 -3.17 -12.12 -1.97
CA GLN A 14 -2.01 -12.17 -2.87
C GLN A 14 -0.72 -12.61 -2.19
N VAL A 15 -0.74 -12.87 -0.89
CA VAL A 15 0.46 -13.21 -0.11
C VAL A 15 1.20 -14.41 -0.68
N ASP A 16 0.49 -15.50 -0.96
CA ASP A 16 1.10 -16.75 -1.42
C ASP A 16 1.70 -16.60 -2.82
N GLU A 17 1.01 -15.90 -3.71
CA GLU A 17 1.52 -15.61 -5.06
C GLU A 17 2.76 -14.73 -5.00
N LEU A 18 2.73 -13.66 -4.21
CA LEU A 18 3.87 -12.77 -4.01
C LEU A 18 5.06 -13.51 -3.40
N TYR A 19 4.82 -14.35 -2.39
CA TYR A 19 5.87 -15.17 -1.78
C TYR A 19 6.53 -16.10 -2.80
N LYS A 20 5.72 -16.77 -3.62
CA LYS A 20 6.19 -17.65 -4.70
C LYS A 20 7.03 -16.89 -5.72
N GLN A 21 6.54 -15.75 -6.20
CA GLN A 21 7.26 -14.92 -7.17
C GLN A 21 8.60 -14.43 -6.61
N LEU A 22 8.61 -13.88 -5.41
CA LEU A 22 9.85 -13.43 -4.76
C LEU A 22 10.84 -14.58 -4.56
N SER A 23 10.35 -15.77 -4.22
CA SER A 23 11.18 -16.97 -4.04
C SER A 23 11.84 -17.42 -5.34
N VAL A 24 11.13 -17.34 -6.47
CA VAL A 24 11.69 -17.62 -7.80
C VAL A 24 12.76 -16.60 -8.19
N TYR A 25 12.48 -15.31 -8.01
CA TYR A 25 13.39 -14.23 -8.38
C TYR A 25 14.56 -14.02 -7.40
N LYS A 26 14.52 -14.63 -6.23
CA LYS A 26 15.62 -14.61 -5.28
C LYS A 26 16.91 -15.16 -5.86
N LEU A 27 16.81 -16.16 -6.74
CA LEU A 27 17.96 -16.84 -7.38
C LEU A 27 19.05 -17.23 -6.35
N ARG A 28 20.29 -16.73 -6.55
CA ARG A 28 21.45 -16.98 -5.67
C ARG A 28 21.64 -15.90 -4.61
N SER A 29 20.69 -14.96 -4.46
CA SER A 29 20.82 -13.88 -3.47
C SER A 29 20.79 -14.44 -2.05
N LYS A 30 21.66 -13.93 -1.19
CA LYS A 30 21.71 -14.28 0.25
C LYS A 30 20.60 -13.53 1.00
N VAL A 31 19.36 -13.81 0.64
CA VAL A 31 18.15 -13.20 1.22
C VAL A 31 17.22 -14.30 1.72
N GLU A 32 16.69 -14.14 2.89
CA GLU A 32 15.61 -14.97 3.41
C GLU A 32 14.27 -14.27 3.19
N ILE A 33 13.27 -15.02 2.75
CA ILE A 33 11.91 -14.51 2.52
C ILE A 33 10.99 -15.28 3.46
N LEU A 34 10.28 -14.55 4.31
CA LEU A 34 9.39 -15.12 5.32
C LEU A 34 7.97 -14.62 5.10
N ASN A 35 7.01 -15.53 5.12
CA ASN A 35 5.59 -15.18 5.19
C ASN A 35 5.19 -15.04 6.67
N LEU A 36 4.95 -13.79 7.11
CA LEU A 36 4.59 -13.44 8.47
C LEU A 36 3.10 -13.13 8.65
N SER A 37 2.26 -13.47 7.68
CA SER A 37 0.84 -13.10 7.64
C SER A 37 0.01 -13.67 8.80
N ASN A 38 0.47 -14.74 9.45
CA ASN A 38 -0.19 -15.34 10.59
C ASN A 38 0.25 -14.72 11.93
N GLU A 39 1.35 -14.00 11.94
CA GLU A 39 1.93 -13.41 13.16
C GLU A 39 1.71 -11.90 13.21
N PHE A 40 1.71 -11.23 12.06
CA PHE A 40 1.63 -9.79 11.96
C PHE A 40 0.35 -9.33 11.28
N VAL A 41 -0.14 -8.20 11.75
CA VAL A 41 -1.30 -7.51 11.18
C VAL A 41 -0.95 -6.05 10.91
N ILE A 42 -1.77 -5.42 10.08
CA ILE A 42 -1.66 -4.01 9.76
C ILE A 42 -2.91 -3.30 10.26
N ALA A 43 -2.72 -2.34 11.16
CA ALA A 43 -3.76 -1.42 11.58
C ALA A 43 -3.56 -0.08 10.85
N ALA A 44 -4.61 0.37 10.14
CA ALA A 44 -4.64 1.69 9.55
C ALA A 44 -5.45 2.64 10.44
N PHE A 45 -5.00 3.89 10.57
CA PHE A 45 -5.69 4.90 11.36
C PHE A 45 -5.53 6.29 10.75
N SER A 46 -6.36 7.24 11.17
CA SER A 46 -6.50 8.53 10.49
C SER A 46 -5.22 9.37 10.49
N TYR A 47 -5.12 10.23 9.48
CA TYR A 47 -4.04 11.20 9.35
C TYR A 47 -3.99 12.18 10.53
N GLU A 48 -5.16 12.64 10.99
CA GLU A 48 -5.26 13.55 12.13
C GLU A 48 -4.70 12.91 13.39
N LYS A 49 -5.02 11.63 13.63
CA LYS A 49 -4.46 10.89 14.77
C LYS A 49 -2.95 10.73 14.66
N PHE A 50 -2.41 10.48 13.48
CA PHE A 50 -0.97 10.41 13.27
C PHE A 50 -0.28 11.72 13.68
N LEU A 51 -0.85 12.86 13.34
CA LEU A 51 -0.28 14.17 13.68
C LEU A 51 -0.27 14.48 15.20
N THR A 52 -1.03 13.73 16.01
CA THR A 52 -1.00 13.89 17.47
C THR A 52 0.22 13.24 18.13
N PHE A 53 0.98 12.43 17.39
CA PHE A 53 2.16 11.78 17.97
C PHE A 53 3.34 12.75 18.03
N GLU A 54 4.19 12.56 19.03
CA GLU A 54 5.38 13.38 19.18
C GLU A 54 6.41 13.13 18.07
N LYS A 55 7.11 14.19 17.67
CA LYS A 55 8.23 14.15 16.71
C LYS A 55 7.87 13.62 15.32
N VAL A 56 6.61 13.71 14.92
CA VAL A 56 6.19 13.35 13.57
C VAL A 56 6.55 14.44 12.57
N GLN A 57 6.75 14.04 11.32
CA GLN A 57 6.88 14.93 10.19
C GLN A 57 5.75 14.64 9.20
N ASP A 58 5.16 15.69 8.66
CA ASP A 58 4.09 15.58 7.66
C ASP A 58 4.64 15.29 6.26
N ILE A 59 5.36 14.17 6.15
CA ILE A 59 5.99 13.72 4.90
C ILE A 59 5.49 12.29 4.60
N PRO A 60 4.96 12.01 3.39
CA PRO A 60 4.60 10.67 2.99
C PRO A 60 5.74 9.67 3.22
N GLY A 61 5.44 8.53 3.83
CA GLY A 61 6.43 7.52 4.18
C GLY A 61 7.26 7.81 5.44
N PHE A 62 7.07 8.97 6.09
CA PHE A 62 7.71 9.21 7.37
C PHE A 62 7.39 8.09 8.36
N THR A 63 8.41 7.54 8.99
CA THR A 63 8.29 6.36 9.85
C THR A 63 8.81 6.65 11.25
N LEU A 64 8.01 6.35 12.23
CA LEU A 64 8.39 6.34 13.64
C LEU A 64 8.31 4.91 14.22
N LYS A 65 8.89 4.70 15.37
CA LYS A 65 8.78 3.44 16.09
C LYS A 65 7.88 3.61 17.30
N PHE A 66 6.89 2.75 17.40
CA PHE A 66 6.14 2.54 18.64
C PHE A 66 6.67 1.29 19.29
N ARG A 67 7.49 1.45 20.35
CA ARG A 67 8.34 0.39 20.88
C ARG A 67 9.29 -0.12 19.78
N GLU A 68 9.11 -1.33 19.26
CA GLU A 68 9.89 -1.87 18.13
C GLU A 68 9.08 -1.94 16.82
N ASP A 69 7.78 -1.65 16.91
CA ASP A 69 6.86 -1.79 15.78
C ASP A 69 6.83 -0.49 14.95
N PRO A 70 6.91 -0.57 13.61
CA PRO A 70 6.92 0.62 12.77
C PRO A 70 5.51 1.20 12.60
N ILE A 71 5.39 2.51 12.79
CA ILE A 71 4.26 3.31 12.36
C ILE A 71 4.74 4.21 11.23
N PHE A 72 4.06 4.22 10.10
CA PHE A 72 4.44 5.06 8.98
C PHE A 72 3.23 5.72 8.32
N LEU A 73 3.43 6.98 7.94
CA LEU A 73 2.46 7.72 7.14
C LEU A 73 2.38 7.11 5.75
N ASP A 74 1.18 6.86 5.24
CA ASP A 74 1.01 6.14 3.97
C ASP A 74 1.75 6.86 2.83
N PRO A 75 2.72 6.19 2.18
CA PRO A 75 3.54 6.83 1.15
C PRO A 75 2.76 7.11 -0.13
N ARG A 76 1.64 6.44 -0.35
CA ARG A 76 0.80 6.65 -1.54
C ARG A 76 0.04 7.97 -1.46
N ASN A 77 -0.53 8.26 -0.31
CA ASN A 77 -1.22 9.50 -0.03
C ASN A 77 -1.39 9.67 1.48
N LYS A 78 -0.87 10.75 2.05
CA LYS A 78 -0.95 11.01 3.49
C LYS A 78 -2.37 11.09 4.04
N LYS A 79 -3.36 11.43 3.22
CA LYS A 79 -4.78 11.46 3.61
C LYS A 79 -5.35 10.06 3.89
N LEU A 80 -4.68 8.99 3.45
CA LEU A 80 -5.01 7.63 3.88
C LEU A 80 -4.68 7.38 5.36
N GLY A 81 -3.94 8.28 6.00
CA GLY A 81 -3.50 8.14 7.37
C GLY A 81 -2.22 7.32 7.49
N ALA A 82 -2.04 6.72 8.64
CA ALA A 82 -0.85 5.94 8.95
C ALA A 82 -1.16 4.46 9.14
N ARG A 83 -0.11 3.65 9.02
CA ARG A 83 -0.15 2.20 9.20
C ARG A 83 0.79 1.78 10.31
N LEU A 84 0.31 0.92 11.18
CA LEU A 84 1.08 0.22 12.20
C LEU A 84 1.22 -1.24 11.78
N ILE A 85 2.43 -1.73 11.63
CA ILE A 85 2.71 -3.16 11.43
C ILE A 85 3.06 -3.73 12.80
N ILE A 86 2.27 -4.67 13.29
CA ILE A 86 2.40 -5.16 14.66
C ILE A 86 2.11 -6.66 14.75
N ASN A 87 2.78 -7.32 15.67
CA ASN A 87 2.44 -8.69 16.04
C ASN A 87 1.01 -8.75 16.62
N LEU A 88 0.23 -9.73 16.17
CA LEU A 88 -1.17 -9.91 16.54
C LEU A 88 -1.39 -9.97 18.06
N GLU A 89 -0.51 -10.64 18.79
CA GLU A 89 -0.61 -10.77 20.26
C GLU A 89 -0.49 -9.44 20.99
N LYS A 90 0.22 -8.46 20.40
CA LYS A 90 0.42 -7.13 20.98
C LYS A 90 -0.64 -6.11 20.54
N LEU A 91 -1.46 -6.46 19.55
CA LEU A 91 -2.38 -5.52 18.89
C LEU A 91 -3.29 -4.81 19.90
N TYR A 92 -4.06 -5.55 20.66
CA TYR A 92 -5.05 -4.99 21.59
C TYR A 92 -4.45 -3.99 22.59
N LEU A 93 -3.35 -4.37 23.24
CA LEU A 93 -2.67 -3.48 24.21
C LEU A 93 -2.07 -2.25 23.55
N SER A 94 -1.63 -2.37 22.30
CA SER A 94 -1.05 -1.27 21.56
C SER A 94 -2.11 -0.29 21.06
N LEU A 95 -3.25 -0.78 20.57
CA LEU A 95 -4.40 0.06 20.22
C LEU A 95 -4.86 0.88 21.43
N LYS A 96 -5.02 0.24 22.59
CA LYS A 96 -5.41 0.92 23.82
C LYS A 96 -4.38 2.00 24.25
N LYS A 97 -3.08 1.72 24.15
CA LYS A 97 -2.04 2.70 24.49
C LYS A 97 -1.95 3.86 23.52
N LEU A 98 -2.21 3.61 22.26
CA LEU A 98 -2.23 4.63 21.22
C LEU A 98 -3.57 5.39 21.18
N ASP A 99 -4.52 5.01 22.03
CA ASP A 99 -5.88 5.55 22.04
C ASP A 99 -6.52 5.44 20.64
N LEU A 100 -6.47 4.23 20.08
CA LEU A 100 -7.07 3.85 18.82
C LEU A 100 -8.25 2.92 19.08
N HIS A 101 -9.34 3.16 18.37
CA HIS A 101 -10.56 2.37 18.46
C HIS A 101 -10.80 1.63 17.16
N ASP A 102 -11.45 0.49 17.27
CA ASP A 102 -11.88 -0.31 16.13
C ASP A 102 -12.93 0.46 15.31
N ALA A 103 -12.85 0.34 14.00
CA ALA A 103 -13.75 1.00 13.07
C ALA A 103 -14.08 0.07 11.89
N ASP A 104 -15.17 0.35 11.19
CA ASP A 104 -15.54 -0.41 10.00
C ASP A 104 -14.47 -0.21 8.90
N VAL A 105 -13.89 -1.31 8.45
CA VAL A 105 -12.89 -1.34 7.36
C VAL A 105 -13.41 -0.70 6.06
N ASN A 106 -14.72 -0.69 5.85
CA ASN A 106 -15.32 -0.04 4.68
C ASN A 106 -15.05 1.47 4.66
N GLN A 107 -14.89 2.12 5.81
CA GLN A 107 -14.51 3.54 5.87
C GLN A 107 -13.13 3.76 5.24
N TYR A 108 -12.18 2.88 5.49
CA TYR A 108 -10.85 2.92 4.86
C TYR A 108 -10.94 2.69 3.35
N TYR A 109 -11.76 1.75 2.90
CA TYR A 109 -11.95 1.49 1.48
C TYR A 109 -12.61 2.65 0.75
N LEU A 110 -13.65 3.24 1.33
CA LEU A 110 -14.30 4.43 0.78
C LEU A 110 -13.34 5.61 0.66
N LEU A 111 -12.53 5.85 1.69
CA LEU A 111 -11.50 6.89 1.64
C LEU A 111 -10.47 6.60 0.54
N SER A 112 -10.00 5.36 0.44
CA SER A 112 -9.06 4.94 -0.61
C SER A 112 -9.63 5.19 -2.00
N HIS A 113 -10.86 4.80 -2.27
CA HIS A 113 -11.53 5.03 -3.56
C HIS A 113 -11.65 6.52 -3.88
N ARG A 114 -12.04 7.37 -2.92
CA ARG A 114 -12.11 8.83 -3.10
C ARG A 114 -10.75 9.44 -3.45
N LEU A 115 -9.68 8.84 -3.00
CA LEU A 115 -8.31 9.26 -3.29
C LEU A 115 -7.75 8.65 -4.58
N GLY A 116 -8.55 7.89 -5.33
CA GLY A 116 -8.12 7.22 -6.56
C GLY A 116 -7.17 6.05 -6.34
N ILE A 117 -7.22 5.44 -5.15
CA ILE A 117 -6.38 4.32 -4.76
C ILE A 117 -7.24 3.06 -4.72
N VAL A 118 -6.81 2.01 -5.42
CA VAL A 118 -7.45 0.69 -5.35
C VAL A 118 -6.91 -0.05 -4.12
N PRO A 119 -7.73 -0.25 -3.07
CA PRO A 119 -7.24 -0.85 -1.83
C PRO A 119 -7.24 -2.38 -1.84
N LYS A 120 -8.01 -3.00 -2.75
CA LYS A 120 -8.19 -4.47 -2.86
C LYS A 120 -8.55 -4.87 -4.28
N ASN A 121 -8.52 -6.17 -4.57
CA ASN A 121 -8.91 -6.76 -5.86
C ASN A 121 -8.06 -6.27 -7.05
N LEU A 122 -6.81 -5.89 -6.82
CA LEU A 122 -5.88 -5.47 -7.88
C LEU A 122 -5.66 -6.55 -8.94
N ASN A 123 -5.85 -7.83 -8.61
CA ASN A 123 -5.79 -8.94 -9.54
C ASN A 123 -6.79 -8.83 -10.68
N GLN A 124 -7.92 -8.17 -10.49
CA GLN A 124 -8.91 -7.91 -11.55
C GLN A 124 -8.36 -6.98 -12.64
N LEU A 125 -7.36 -6.17 -12.34
CA LEU A 125 -6.66 -5.30 -13.29
C LEU A 125 -5.45 -5.97 -13.94
N GLN A 126 -5.09 -7.17 -13.51
CA GLN A 126 -3.96 -7.91 -14.06
C GLN A 126 -4.17 -8.16 -15.55
N ASN A 127 -3.14 -7.86 -16.37
CA ASN A 127 -3.16 -7.94 -17.83
C ASN A 127 -4.17 -7.02 -18.54
N LYS A 128 -4.91 -6.16 -17.81
CA LYS A 128 -5.88 -5.20 -18.39
C LYS A 128 -5.37 -3.76 -18.35
N ALA A 129 -4.48 -3.44 -17.42
CA ALA A 129 -3.94 -2.09 -17.24
C ALA A 129 -2.47 -2.13 -16.82
N PHE A 130 -1.71 -1.12 -17.24
CA PHE A 130 -0.36 -0.88 -16.75
C PHE A 130 -0.39 -0.15 -15.41
N GLY A 131 0.62 -0.34 -14.56
CA GLY A 131 0.71 0.35 -13.27
C GLY A 131 0.63 1.87 -13.38
N ILE A 132 1.17 2.45 -14.45
CA ILE A 132 1.08 3.90 -14.72
C ILE A 132 -0.37 4.34 -15.03
N GLU A 133 -1.19 3.48 -15.63
CA GLU A 133 -2.63 3.73 -15.85
C GLU A 133 -3.43 3.63 -14.56
N CYS A 134 -2.89 2.90 -13.55
CA CYS A 134 -3.44 2.76 -12.21
C CYS A 134 -2.91 3.82 -11.23
N ASN A 135 -2.44 4.96 -11.72
CA ASN A 135 -1.93 6.09 -10.93
C ASN A 135 -0.66 5.77 -10.12
N TYR A 136 0.11 4.72 -10.44
CA TYR A 136 1.28 4.35 -9.66
C TYR A 136 2.39 5.40 -9.65
N ASP A 137 2.46 6.26 -10.66
CA ASP A 137 3.37 7.42 -10.66
C ASP A 137 2.97 8.44 -9.57
N GLU A 138 1.71 8.84 -9.56
CA GLU A 138 1.18 9.80 -8.59
C GLU A 138 1.10 9.25 -7.16
N LEU A 139 0.99 7.93 -7.06
CA LEU A 139 0.96 7.21 -5.77
C LEU A 139 2.35 6.79 -5.27
N ASN A 140 3.42 7.33 -5.87
CA ASN A 140 4.81 6.99 -5.54
C ASN A 140 5.14 5.50 -5.67
N GLY A 141 4.41 4.77 -6.54
CA GLY A 141 4.59 3.34 -6.78
C GLY A 141 5.64 3.01 -7.84
N ILE A 142 6.14 4.01 -8.57
CA ILE A 142 7.15 3.84 -9.63
C ILE A 142 8.33 4.77 -9.36
N ASP A 143 9.53 4.20 -9.30
CA ASP A 143 10.77 4.96 -9.27
C ASP A 143 11.41 4.95 -10.67
N PHE A 144 11.32 6.06 -11.38
CA PHE A 144 11.92 6.22 -12.71
C PHE A 144 13.44 6.41 -12.69
N LYS A 145 14.04 6.61 -11.52
CA LYS A 145 15.49 6.81 -11.36
C LYS A 145 16.24 5.55 -10.98
N LYS A 146 15.53 4.47 -10.61
CA LYS A 146 16.14 3.19 -10.28
C LYS A 146 16.66 2.49 -11.53
N GLY A 147 17.48 1.46 -11.34
CA GLY A 147 17.98 0.58 -12.41
C GLY A 147 16.86 -0.20 -13.12
N CYS A 148 17.25 -1.04 -14.09
CA CYS A 148 16.32 -1.79 -14.93
C CYS A 148 15.41 -2.73 -14.13
N TYR A 149 14.18 -2.88 -14.58
CA TYR A 149 13.18 -3.79 -14.02
C TYR A 149 12.25 -4.33 -15.12
N VAL A 150 11.59 -5.44 -14.86
CA VAL A 150 10.66 -6.06 -15.80
C VAL A 150 9.46 -5.12 -16.04
N GLY A 151 9.15 -4.85 -17.34
CA GLY A 151 8.08 -3.92 -17.73
C GLY A 151 8.48 -2.45 -17.80
N GLN A 152 9.73 -2.11 -17.52
CA GLN A 152 10.23 -0.72 -17.55
C GLN A 152 10.03 -0.05 -18.90
N GLU A 153 10.27 -0.74 -20.00
CA GLU A 153 10.25 -0.16 -21.34
C GLU A 153 8.88 0.47 -21.67
N ASN A 154 7.80 -0.27 -21.43
CA ASN A 154 6.45 0.23 -21.66
C ASN A 154 6.12 1.40 -20.73
N THR A 155 6.43 1.26 -19.44
CA THR A 155 6.18 2.29 -18.43
C THR A 155 6.94 3.59 -18.74
N ALA A 156 8.22 3.49 -19.04
CA ALA A 156 9.07 4.63 -19.41
C ALA A 156 8.61 5.30 -20.72
N ARG A 157 8.24 4.50 -21.72
CA ARG A 157 7.75 5.01 -23.01
C ARG A 157 6.42 5.79 -22.88
N ILE A 158 5.49 5.29 -22.06
CA ILE A 158 4.23 5.99 -21.79
C ILE A 158 4.52 7.33 -21.09
N LYS A 159 5.39 7.32 -20.08
CA LYS A 159 5.76 8.53 -19.34
C LYS A 159 6.46 9.56 -20.23
N LEU A 160 7.49 9.16 -20.98
CA LEU A 160 8.29 10.06 -21.82
C LEU A 160 7.49 10.65 -22.97
N LYS A 161 6.60 9.88 -23.59
CA LYS A 161 5.77 10.34 -24.71
C LYS A 161 4.50 11.07 -24.26
N ASN A 162 4.26 11.16 -22.94
CA ASN A 162 3.05 11.71 -22.35
C ASN A 162 1.75 11.15 -23.00
N LYS A 163 1.78 9.86 -23.35
CA LYS A 163 0.70 9.16 -24.09
C LYS A 163 -0.11 8.26 -23.15
N LEU A 164 -0.54 8.81 -22.01
CA LEU A 164 -1.47 8.12 -21.15
C LEU A 164 -2.88 8.24 -21.75
N THR A 165 -3.37 7.16 -22.37
CA THR A 165 -4.68 7.13 -23.04
C THR A 165 -5.79 6.61 -22.13
N LYS A 166 -5.43 5.89 -21.06
CA LYS A 166 -6.36 5.33 -20.08
C LYS A 166 -5.89 5.69 -18.69
N ARG A 167 -6.82 5.90 -17.78
CA ARG A 167 -6.53 6.19 -16.39
C ARG A 167 -7.63 5.66 -15.48
N LEU A 168 -7.24 5.09 -14.36
CA LEU A 168 -8.16 4.73 -13.31
C LEU A 168 -8.58 6.00 -12.55
N LEU A 169 -9.87 6.28 -12.54
CA LEU A 169 -10.42 7.44 -11.83
C LEU A 169 -11.53 7.00 -10.87
N PRO A 170 -11.64 7.63 -9.70
CA PRO A 170 -12.78 7.43 -8.83
C PRO A 170 -14.03 8.04 -9.47
N ILE A 171 -15.13 7.33 -9.37
CA ILE A 171 -16.45 7.83 -9.80
C ILE A 171 -17.40 7.85 -8.60
N ASN A 172 -18.37 8.74 -8.65
CA ASN A 172 -19.46 8.80 -7.68
C ASN A 172 -20.77 8.56 -8.41
N ILE A 173 -21.49 7.52 -8.03
CA ILE A 173 -22.80 7.20 -8.62
C ILE A 173 -23.84 8.08 -7.95
N VAL A 174 -24.35 9.06 -8.69
CA VAL A 174 -25.36 10.00 -8.17
C VAL A 174 -26.77 9.45 -8.33
N LYS A 175 -27.02 8.62 -9.36
CA LYS A 175 -28.34 8.02 -9.64
C LYS A 175 -28.15 6.73 -10.44
N GLY A 176 -28.93 5.70 -10.10
CA GLY A 176 -28.86 4.38 -10.72
C GLY A 176 -27.87 3.45 -10.02
N GLU A 177 -27.65 2.30 -10.61
CA GLU A 177 -26.71 1.28 -10.16
C GLU A 177 -25.73 0.98 -11.30
N LEU A 178 -24.53 0.60 -10.97
CA LEU A 178 -23.50 0.17 -11.91
C LEU A 178 -23.26 -1.33 -11.68
N ASN A 179 -23.38 -2.11 -12.73
CA ASN A 179 -23.04 -3.53 -12.67
C ASN A 179 -21.56 -3.73 -12.94
N GLU A 180 -21.01 -4.84 -12.42
CA GLU A 180 -19.62 -5.19 -12.62
C GLU A 180 -19.36 -5.40 -14.13
N GLY A 181 -18.44 -4.60 -14.69
CA GLY A 181 -18.05 -4.69 -16.10
C GLY A 181 -18.67 -3.63 -17.04
N GLU A 182 -19.50 -2.74 -16.51
CA GLU A 182 -20.04 -1.59 -17.24
C GLU A 182 -19.08 -0.38 -17.23
#